data_e528bae107d9e89cd507d90ac36242a3
#
_entry.id   e528bae107d9e89cd507d90ac36242a3
#
_cell.length_a   1.000
_cell.length_b   1.000
_cell.length_c   1.000
_cell.angle_alpha   90.00
_cell.angle_beta   90.00
_cell.angle_gamma   90.00
#
_symmetry.space_group_name_H-M   'P 1'
#
loop_
_entity.id
_entity.type
_entity.pdbx_description
1 polymer ?
#
loop_
_entity_poly.entity_id
_entity_poly.type
_entity_poly.pdbx_seq_one_letter_code
_entity_poly.pdbx_strand_id
1 'polypeptide(L)'
;GQDIIILDMGLQFPEEDMPGIDYVIPNTEYLRGKEKNIKAVIFSHGHLDHIGAAAILLKKLGNPQVVGRPLTIEMIKHRVEDHERGSSKKLKVEYIKSLDDKINLGNFNISFFPIDHTIMDAVGVILETPVATVIHPGDWTIEKDPLGRDVLHYHQ
;
A
#
# COMPACT_ATOMS: atom_id res chain seq x y z
N GLY A 1 -8.27 -14.66 -14.13
CA GLY A 1 -9.31 -14.01 -13.31
C GLY A 1 -9.44 -12.54 -13.66
N GLN A 2 -10.55 -11.92 -13.27
CA GLN A 2 -10.76 -10.50 -13.54
C GLN A 2 -10.51 -9.64 -12.29
N ASP A 3 -10.35 -10.26 -11.12
CA ASP A 3 -10.10 -9.54 -9.87
C ASP A 3 -8.69 -8.92 -9.86
N ILE A 4 -8.60 -7.71 -9.35
CA ILE A 4 -7.38 -6.91 -9.32
C ILE A 4 -7.09 -6.50 -7.87
N ILE A 5 -5.88 -6.70 -7.43
CA ILE A 5 -5.30 -6.11 -6.21
C ILE A 5 -4.21 -5.13 -6.66
N ILE A 6 -4.18 -3.97 -6.06
CA ILE A 6 -3.11 -2.99 -6.25
C ILE A 6 -2.24 -3.00 -4.98
N LEU A 7 -0.94 -3.06 -5.16
CA LEU A 7 0.05 -2.98 -4.09
C LEU A 7 0.73 -1.63 -4.17
N ASP A 8 0.53 -0.81 -3.14
CA ASP A 8 1.00 0.56 -3.02
C ASP A 8 0.50 1.53 -4.12
N MET A 9 0.56 2.81 -3.85
CA MET A 9 0.23 3.93 -4.76
C MET A 9 1.19 5.09 -4.50
N GLY A 10 2.44 4.90 -4.84
CA GLY A 10 3.49 5.87 -4.60
C GLY A 10 3.44 7.07 -5.53
N LEU A 11 4.13 8.12 -5.13
CA LEU A 11 4.54 9.21 -6.00
C LEU A 11 6.06 9.23 -6.11
N GLN A 12 6.55 9.87 -7.15
CA GLN A 12 7.96 10.23 -7.31
C GLN A 12 8.08 11.75 -7.29
N PHE A 13 9.13 12.27 -6.66
CA PHE A 13 9.46 13.68 -6.77
C PHE A 13 10.09 13.96 -8.15
N PRO A 14 9.83 15.15 -8.73
CA PRO A 14 10.41 15.51 -10.02
C PRO A 14 11.93 15.66 -9.93
N GLU A 15 12.60 15.41 -11.05
CA GLU A 15 14.02 15.70 -11.21
C GLU A 15 14.27 17.19 -11.54
N GLU A 16 15.51 17.64 -11.47
CA GLU A 16 15.89 19.05 -11.67
C GLU A 16 15.50 19.58 -13.08
N ASP A 17 15.41 18.71 -14.06
CA ASP A 17 15.04 19.03 -15.45
C ASP A 17 13.52 19.06 -15.69
N MET A 18 12.70 18.92 -14.64
CA MET A 18 11.23 18.94 -14.71
C MET A 18 10.64 20.21 -14.06
N PRO A 19 10.92 21.44 -14.56
CA PRO A 19 10.43 22.66 -13.94
C PRO A 19 8.90 22.75 -14.03
N GLY A 20 8.26 23.14 -12.89
CA GLY A 20 6.81 23.27 -12.78
C GLY A 20 6.04 21.97 -12.55
N ILE A 21 6.73 20.86 -12.32
CA ILE A 21 6.15 19.61 -11.89
C ILE A 21 6.33 19.48 -10.37
N ASP A 22 5.24 19.26 -9.62
CA ASP A 22 5.30 19.08 -8.17
C ASP A 22 5.58 17.60 -7.80
N TYR A 23 5.03 16.67 -8.57
CA TYR A 23 5.23 15.21 -8.38
C TYR A 23 4.80 14.43 -9.61
N VAL A 24 5.34 13.22 -9.74
CA VAL A 24 5.00 12.24 -10.78
C VAL A 24 4.19 11.11 -10.14
N ILE A 25 3.09 10.72 -10.76
CA ILE A 25 2.23 9.62 -10.30
C ILE A 25 2.11 8.52 -11.34
N PRO A 26 1.79 7.28 -10.95
CA PRO A 26 1.62 6.17 -11.87
C PRO A 26 0.52 6.43 -12.91
N ASN A 27 0.77 6.06 -14.16
CA ASN A 27 -0.24 6.06 -15.20
C ASN A 27 -1.16 4.84 -15.04
N THR A 28 -2.43 5.10 -14.72
CA THR A 28 -3.45 4.08 -14.47
C THR A 28 -4.43 3.88 -15.63
N GLU A 29 -4.14 4.38 -16.83
CA GLU A 29 -5.07 4.30 -17.98
C GLU A 29 -5.41 2.84 -18.38
N TYR A 30 -4.50 1.90 -18.17
CA TYR A 30 -4.74 0.47 -18.43
C TYR A 30 -5.79 -0.17 -17.49
N LEU A 31 -6.17 0.53 -16.40
CA LEU A 31 -7.23 0.13 -15.48
C LEU A 31 -8.59 0.77 -15.81
N ARG A 32 -8.65 1.67 -16.80
CA ARG A 32 -9.90 2.33 -17.21
C ARG A 32 -10.94 1.29 -17.63
N GLY A 33 -12.16 1.41 -17.08
CA GLY A 33 -13.26 0.47 -17.28
C GLY A 33 -13.17 -0.83 -16.48
N LYS A 34 -12.12 -0.99 -15.64
CA LYS A 34 -11.92 -2.15 -14.79
C LYS A 34 -12.07 -1.81 -13.30
N GLU A 35 -12.55 -0.62 -12.97
CA GLU A 35 -12.61 -0.11 -11.59
C GLU A 35 -13.41 -1.05 -10.67
N LYS A 36 -14.47 -1.67 -11.20
CA LYS A 36 -15.31 -2.65 -10.46
C LYS A 36 -14.56 -3.96 -10.14
N ASN A 37 -13.49 -4.23 -10.86
CA ASN A 37 -12.67 -5.43 -10.65
C ASN A 37 -11.59 -5.20 -9.59
N ILE A 38 -11.29 -3.95 -9.24
CA ILE A 38 -10.31 -3.61 -8.21
C ILE A 38 -10.94 -3.89 -6.84
N LYS A 39 -10.48 -4.95 -6.19
CA LYS A 39 -11.00 -5.40 -4.90
C LYS A 39 -10.44 -4.56 -3.76
N ALA A 40 -9.14 -4.29 -3.80
CA ALA A 40 -8.48 -3.46 -2.81
C ALA A 40 -7.19 -2.84 -3.34
N VAL A 41 -6.74 -1.82 -2.62
CA VAL A 41 -5.37 -1.33 -2.61
C VAL A 41 -4.79 -1.67 -1.25
N ILE A 42 -3.68 -2.40 -1.22
CA ILE A 42 -2.99 -2.80 0.00
C ILE A 42 -1.71 -1.98 0.09
N PHE A 43 -1.52 -1.31 1.22
CA PHE A 43 -0.36 -0.46 1.46
C PHE A 43 0.61 -1.13 2.42
N SER A 44 1.87 -1.24 1.98
CA SER A 44 2.95 -1.84 2.75
C SER A 44 3.37 -0.97 3.93
N HIS A 45 3.48 0.34 3.72
CA HIS A 45 3.88 1.31 4.75
C HIS A 45 3.56 2.76 4.33
N GLY A 46 3.86 3.74 5.20
CA GLY A 46 3.38 5.11 5.07
C GLY A 46 4.30 6.10 4.34
N HIS A 47 5.41 5.70 3.71
CA HIS A 47 6.25 6.62 2.96
C HIS A 47 5.57 7.11 1.68
N LEU A 48 5.97 8.30 1.20
CA LEU A 48 5.30 8.97 0.08
C LEU A 48 5.46 8.26 -1.26
N ASP A 49 6.56 7.61 -1.47
CA ASP A 49 6.83 6.74 -2.63
C ASP A 49 5.99 5.46 -2.63
N HIS A 50 5.21 5.21 -1.54
CA HIS A 50 4.25 4.10 -1.43
C HIS A 50 2.80 4.57 -1.28
N ILE A 51 2.53 5.70 -0.59
CA ILE A 51 1.16 6.19 -0.39
C ILE A 51 0.85 7.50 -1.13
N GLY A 52 1.85 8.16 -1.70
CA GLY A 52 1.75 9.57 -2.10
C GLY A 52 0.72 9.87 -3.18
N ALA A 53 0.48 8.96 -4.11
CA ALA A 53 -0.53 9.13 -5.15
C ALA A 53 -1.95 8.71 -4.72
N ALA A 54 -2.13 8.16 -3.51
CA ALA A 54 -3.42 7.67 -3.03
C ALA A 54 -4.51 8.76 -3.07
N ALA A 55 -4.17 10.00 -2.72
CA ALA A 55 -5.11 11.12 -2.72
C ALA A 55 -5.75 11.40 -4.10
N ILE A 56 -5.03 11.09 -5.16
CA ILE A 56 -5.47 11.31 -6.54
C ILE A 56 -6.07 10.03 -7.13
N LEU A 57 -5.35 8.91 -6.98
CA LEU A 57 -5.67 7.68 -7.69
C LEU A 57 -6.84 6.90 -7.07
N LEU A 58 -7.04 6.93 -5.74
CA LEU A 58 -8.17 6.22 -5.13
C LEU A 58 -9.51 6.66 -5.72
N LYS A 59 -9.73 7.98 -5.85
CA LYS A 59 -10.96 8.52 -6.46
C LYS A 59 -11.07 8.15 -7.94
N LYS A 60 -9.97 8.26 -8.70
CA LYS A 60 -9.91 7.90 -10.12
C LYS A 60 -10.23 6.43 -10.37
N LEU A 61 -9.88 5.55 -9.44
CA LEU A 61 -10.07 4.10 -9.52
C LEU A 61 -11.35 3.62 -8.84
N GLY A 62 -12.31 4.52 -8.55
CA GLY A 62 -13.64 4.17 -8.05
C GLY A 62 -13.71 3.94 -6.53
N ASN A 63 -12.75 4.46 -5.77
CA ASN A 63 -12.64 4.29 -4.31
C ASN A 63 -12.68 2.81 -3.88
N PRO A 64 -11.75 1.98 -4.32
CA PRO A 64 -11.63 0.61 -3.86
C PRO A 64 -11.38 0.56 -2.35
N GLN A 65 -11.47 -0.64 -1.78
CA GLN A 65 -11.11 -0.85 -0.38
C GLN A 65 -9.63 -0.54 -0.16
N VAL A 66 -9.32 0.15 0.94
CA VAL A 66 -7.96 0.54 1.35
C VAL A 66 -7.56 -0.33 2.53
N VAL A 67 -6.51 -1.11 2.38
CA VAL A 67 -6.00 -2.04 3.39
C VAL A 67 -4.62 -1.61 3.84
N GLY A 68 -4.36 -1.58 5.13
CA GLY A 68 -3.05 -1.25 5.68
C GLY A 68 -3.02 -1.26 7.20
N ARG A 69 -1.83 -1.10 7.75
CA ARG A 69 -1.63 -0.97 9.20
C ARG A 69 -2.14 0.40 9.70
N PRO A 70 -2.44 0.54 11.00
CA PRO A 70 -3.07 1.74 11.54
C PRO A 70 -2.36 3.05 11.19
N LEU A 71 -1.05 3.16 11.40
CA LEU A 71 -0.29 4.38 11.10
C LEU A 71 -0.36 4.71 9.61
N THR A 72 -0.13 3.73 8.74
CA THR A 72 -0.19 3.89 7.29
C THR A 72 -1.56 4.41 6.84
N ILE A 73 -2.64 3.85 7.38
CA ILE A 73 -4.00 4.31 7.07
C ILE A 73 -4.26 5.74 7.54
N GLU A 74 -3.82 6.12 8.74
CA GLU A 74 -4.00 7.50 9.21
C GLU A 74 -3.20 8.50 8.36
N MET A 75 -2.01 8.15 7.90
CA MET A 75 -1.23 8.97 6.97
C MET A 75 -1.94 9.12 5.62
N ILE A 76 -2.54 8.05 5.09
CA ILE A 76 -3.35 8.11 3.86
C ILE A 76 -4.57 8.99 4.05
N LYS A 77 -5.31 8.85 5.17
CA LYS A 77 -6.46 9.71 5.48
C LYS A 77 -6.08 11.18 5.53
N HIS A 78 -4.95 11.49 6.19
CA HIS A 78 -4.44 12.87 6.26
C HIS A 78 -4.16 13.41 4.86
N ARG A 79 -3.44 12.68 4.03
CA ARG A 79 -3.15 13.09 2.65
C ARG A 79 -4.38 13.29 1.79
N VAL A 80 -5.35 12.38 1.90
CA VAL A 80 -6.61 12.46 1.14
C VAL A 80 -7.44 13.67 1.60
N GLU A 81 -7.46 13.95 2.90
CA GLU A 81 -8.16 15.11 3.49
C GLU A 81 -7.51 16.45 3.08
N ASP A 82 -6.18 16.50 3.04
CA ASP A 82 -5.42 17.69 2.60
C ASP A 82 -5.67 17.98 1.11
N HIS A 83 -5.78 16.93 0.30
CA HIS A 83 -6.02 17.07 -1.13
C HIS A 83 -7.46 17.51 -1.45
N GLU A 84 -8.45 16.91 -0.77
CA GLU A 84 -9.88 17.24 -0.92
C GLU A 84 -10.59 17.08 0.42
N ARG A 85 -10.97 18.19 1.03
CA ARG A 85 -11.62 18.22 2.35
C ARG A 85 -12.87 17.37 2.40
N GLY A 86 -12.96 16.51 3.42
CA GLY A 86 -14.06 15.56 3.63
C GLY A 86 -13.92 14.25 2.86
N SER A 87 -12.86 14.06 2.08
CA SER A 87 -12.64 12.85 1.30
C SER A 87 -12.18 11.67 2.13
N SER A 88 -11.49 11.90 3.25
CA SER A 88 -11.05 10.85 4.17
C SER A 88 -12.22 10.00 4.69
N LYS A 89 -13.40 10.60 4.87
CA LYS A 89 -14.62 9.91 5.33
C LYS A 89 -15.24 8.98 4.27
N LYS A 90 -14.83 9.10 3.02
CA LYS A 90 -15.33 8.28 1.90
C LYS A 90 -14.49 7.01 1.71
N LEU A 91 -13.35 6.90 2.37
CA LEU A 91 -12.47 5.73 2.28
C LEU A 91 -13.13 4.52 2.93
N LYS A 92 -13.11 3.40 2.20
CA LYS A 92 -13.50 2.08 2.72
C LYS A 92 -12.24 1.43 3.29
N VAL A 93 -12.03 1.55 4.57
CA VAL A 93 -10.79 1.13 5.24
C VAL A 93 -10.95 -0.24 5.89
N GLU A 94 -9.95 -1.08 5.73
CA GLU A 94 -9.73 -2.29 6.50
C GLU A 94 -8.34 -2.26 7.13
N TYR A 95 -8.29 -2.39 8.45
CA TYR A 95 -7.05 -2.33 9.21
C TYR A 95 -6.44 -3.72 9.38
N ILE A 96 -5.16 -3.83 9.06
CA ILE A 96 -4.33 -4.96 9.46
C ILE A 96 -3.97 -4.75 10.94
N LYS A 97 -4.66 -5.44 11.85
CA LYS A 97 -4.49 -5.29 13.31
C LYS A 97 -3.38 -6.18 13.85
N SER A 98 -3.25 -7.37 13.26
CA SER A 98 -2.21 -8.36 13.57
C SER A 98 -1.56 -8.85 12.28
N LEU A 99 -0.32 -9.32 12.38
CA LEU A 99 0.34 -10.02 11.26
C LEU A 99 -0.29 -11.41 11.01
N ASP A 100 -1.05 -11.95 11.98
CA ASP A 100 -1.80 -13.19 11.83
C ASP A 100 -3.13 -13.00 11.07
N ASP A 101 -3.52 -11.75 10.79
CA ASP A 101 -4.75 -11.46 10.06
C ASP A 101 -4.67 -12.07 8.66
N LYS A 102 -5.80 -12.59 8.19
CA LYS A 102 -5.97 -13.10 6.84
C LYS A 102 -7.17 -12.43 6.18
N ILE A 103 -6.98 -11.94 4.98
CA ILE A 103 -8.01 -11.26 4.22
C ILE A 103 -8.27 -12.03 2.93
N ASN A 104 -9.54 -12.31 2.64
CA ASN A 104 -9.94 -12.99 1.41
C ASN A 104 -10.69 -11.99 0.52
N LEU A 105 -10.14 -11.69 -0.64
CA LEU A 105 -10.70 -10.74 -1.61
C LEU A 105 -10.78 -11.35 -3.01
N GLY A 106 -11.98 -11.79 -3.39
CA GLY A 106 -12.15 -12.49 -4.65
C GLY A 106 -11.35 -13.79 -4.69
N ASN A 107 -10.42 -13.89 -5.64
CA ASN A 107 -9.55 -15.06 -5.80
C ASN A 107 -8.21 -14.94 -5.05
N PHE A 108 -8.05 -13.95 -4.18
CA PHE A 108 -6.81 -13.71 -3.44
C PHE A 108 -6.98 -14.08 -1.97
N ASN A 109 -6.09 -14.93 -1.46
CA ASN A 109 -5.86 -15.11 -0.03
C ASN A 109 -4.65 -14.28 0.35
N ILE A 110 -4.83 -13.38 1.30
CA ILE A 110 -3.84 -12.37 1.65
C ILE A 110 -3.40 -12.60 3.08
N SER A 111 -2.11 -12.70 3.28
CA SER A 111 -1.47 -12.77 4.59
C SER A 111 -0.31 -11.78 4.67
N PHE A 112 0.23 -11.59 5.87
CA PHE A 112 1.18 -10.54 6.16
C PHE A 112 2.38 -11.11 6.92
N PHE A 113 3.52 -10.44 6.79
CA PHE A 113 4.73 -10.78 7.52
C PHE A 113 5.47 -9.52 7.97
N PRO A 114 6.27 -9.59 9.05
CA PRO A 114 6.98 -8.44 9.58
C PRO A 114 8.09 -8.00 8.63
N ILE A 115 8.28 -6.68 8.55
CA ILE A 115 9.36 -6.04 7.78
C ILE A 115 10.06 -5.02 8.67
N ASP A 116 11.39 -5.02 8.66
CA ASP A 116 12.20 -3.96 9.24
C ASP A 116 12.38 -2.83 8.24
N HIS A 117 11.94 -1.65 8.63
CA HIS A 117 12.08 -0.46 7.83
C HIS A 117 12.15 0.79 8.73
N THR A 118 12.48 1.94 8.14
CA THR A 118 12.69 3.21 8.84
C THR A 118 11.40 3.86 9.38
N ILE A 119 10.23 3.30 9.07
CA ILE A 119 8.93 3.74 9.55
C ILE A 119 8.21 2.61 10.29
N MET A 120 7.49 2.96 11.35
CA MET A 120 6.65 1.99 12.08
C MET A 120 5.50 1.51 11.20
N ASP A 121 4.98 0.32 11.56
CA ASP A 121 3.85 -0.31 10.87
C ASP A 121 4.15 -0.74 9.42
N ALA A 122 5.43 -0.87 9.04
CA ALA A 122 5.78 -1.52 7.78
C ALA A 122 5.39 -3.01 7.81
N VAL A 123 4.86 -3.50 6.69
CA VAL A 123 4.37 -4.88 6.57
C VAL A 123 4.61 -5.42 5.17
N GLY A 124 5.12 -6.65 5.09
CA GLY A 124 5.17 -7.40 3.85
C GLY A 124 3.83 -8.10 3.58
N VAL A 125 3.50 -8.26 2.31
CA VAL A 125 2.23 -8.81 1.84
C VAL A 125 2.47 -10.07 1.03
N ILE A 126 1.75 -11.14 1.34
CA ILE A 126 1.71 -12.38 0.57
C ILE A 126 0.33 -12.47 -0.08
N LEU A 127 0.30 -12.59 -1.40
CA LEU A 127 -0.92 -12.81 -2.18
C LEU A 127 -0.89 -14.22 -2.75
N GLU A 128 -1.76 -15.08 -2.26
CA GLU A 128 -1.92 -16.43 -2.81
C GLU A 128 -3.12 -16.46 -3.76
N THR A 129 -2.90 -17.05 -4.92
CA THR A 129 -3.92 -17.30 -5.93
C THR A 129 -3.88 -18.77 -6.34
N PRO A 130 -4.91 -19.30 -7.06
CA PRO A 130 -4.91 -20.68 -7.55
C PRO A 130 -3.73 -21.00 -8.50
N VAL A 131 -3.03 -20.00 -9.03
CA VAL A 131 -1.99 -20.20 -10.05
C VAL A 131 -0.61 -19.71 -9.63
N ALA A 132 -0.51 -18.85 -8.62
CA ALA A 132 0.77 -18.28 -8.17
C ALA A 132 0.66 -17.67 -6.77
N THR A 133 1.78 -17.59 -6.08
CA THR A 133 1.98 -16.78 -4.88
C THR A 133 2.88 -15.60 -5.21
N VAL A 134 2.47 -14.40 -4.84
CA VAL A 134 3.24 -13.17 -4.98
C VAL A 134 3.63 -12.69 -3.59
N ILE A 135 4.90 -12.40 -3.39
CA ILE A 135 5.43 -11.82 -2.16
C ILE A 135 5.87 -10.39 -2.47
N HIS A 136 5.29 -9.44 -1.75
CA HIS A 136 5.63 -8.03 -1.85
C HIS A 136 6.17 -7.56 -0.50
N PRO A 137 7.50 -7.39 -0.36
CA PRO A 137 8.09 -6.96 0.90
C PRO A 137 7.91 -5.45 1.18
N GLY A 138 7.51 -4.65 0.19
CA GLY A 138 7.68 -3.21 0.27
C GLY A 138 9.17 -2.87 0.36
N ASP A 139 9.50 -1.83 1.12
CA ASP A 139 10.87 -1.47 1.43
C ASP A 139 11.33 -2.19 2.70
N TRP A 140 12.54 -2.70 2.68
CA TRP A 140 13.11 -3.42 3.81
C TRP A 140 14.61 -3.15 3.93
N THR A 141 15.08 -3.17 5.16
CA THR A 141 16.49 -3.03 5.49
C THR A 141 16.98 -4.27 6.24
N ILE A 142 18.19 -4.71 5.93
CA ILE A 142 18.91 -5.66 6.78
C ILE A 142 19.85 -4.84 7.66
N GLU A 143 19.35 -4.37 8.78
CA GLU A 143 20.20 -3.72 9.76
C GLU A 143 20.65 -4.75 10.81
N LYS A 144 21.95 -4.80 11.06
CA LYS A 144 22.45 -5.37 12.32
C LYS A 144 22.12 -4.34 13.39
N ASP A 145 21.22 -4.69 14.30
CA ASP A 145 20.91 -3.83 15.44
C ASP A 145 22.23 -3.48 16.16
N PRO A 146 22.64 -2.19 16.22
CA PRO A 146 23.85 -1.77 16.90
C PRO A 146 23.83 -2.07 18.41
N LEU A 147 22.67 -2.42 18.97
CA LEU A 147 22.50 -2.82 20.37
C LEU A 147 22.47 -4.34 20.56
N GLY A 148 22.73 -5.13 19.53
CA GLY A 148 22.79 -6.60 19.59
C GLY A 148 21.46 -7.27 19.90
N ARG A 149 20.32 -6.60 19.64
CA ARG A 149 19.01 -7.22 19.73
C ARG A 149 18.80 -8.13 18.52
N ASP A 150 18.09 -9.22 18.71
CA ASP A 150 17.83 -10.19 17.63
C ASP A 150 17.17 -9.50 16.42
N VAL A 151 17.87 -9.57 15.30
CA VAL A 151 17.31 -9.22 13.99
C VAL A 151 16.09 -10.12 13.75
N LEU A 152 15.04 -9.60 13.14
CA LEU A 152 13.87 -10.40 12.75
C LEU A 152 14.28 -11.77 12.22
N HIS A 153 13.80 -12.82 12.87
CA HIS A 153 14.07 -14.18 12.42
C HIS A 153 13.27 -14.46 11.14
N TYR A 154 13.93 -14.38 9.99
CA TYR A 154 13.36 -14.76 8.68
C TYR A 154 13.16 -16.28 8.52
N HIS A 155 13.04 -17.03 9.61
CA HIS A 155 12.96 -18.49 9.63
C HIS A 155 11.56 -19.02 9.96
N GLN A 156 10.50 -18.25 9.70
CA GLN A 156 9.14 -18.77 9.83
C GLN A 156 8.45 -18.92 8.50
#